data_a7587da8b565237af908162a30a044b9
#
_entry.id   a7587da8b565237af908162a30a044b9
#
_cell.length_a   1.000
_cell.length_b   1.000
_cell.length_c   1.000
_cell.angle_alpha   90.00
_cell.angle_beta   90.00
_cell.angle_gamma   90.00
#
_symmetry.space_group_name_H-M   'P 1'
#
loop_
_entity.id
_entity.type
_entity.pdbx_description
1 polymer ?
#
loop_
_entity_poly.entity_id
_entity_poly.type
_entity_poly.pdbx_seq_one_letter_code
_entity_poly.pdbx_strand_id
1 'polypeptide(L)'
;MSFTLADGETLRNKIGAETHEALEAAEHPVLAIRLLELRSGLGPKPTFDTAHLQALHKHLFQDVFEWAGELRHHPFTFADGTQASMPAMHKIGGKDFAIGNEIDRGLNSLMSDLESRNFLRGLDRETFATEAADAFARMNSIHPFREGNGRTQREFFAALAERAGHPLEFGVISDERMTFVSVAAHERGDLAPMRRMFAEITDPDRVNALEVAQQAIERFRPVQAPHVTAWDGIYMATTEPGQDYRGVFSGAAGRNFMMQRDDGAIIIGNVVDLPEPRPESGARLSFTASDPRQLQPAYEQAQAPLIAAVTDWPRSIDETVAERISARPTMQAANSRLETAVSAVWQDPQAVLAELRNRIEVERRPVSEFAQEMRTNPEAFGSLHGNRSLFGRDDAAREKALAAVPLAVAALHDYGQVRGSLAVDLRRDEERFRTLMREPVNDLSPAARELVGRIEKTPAHELGAVLGQGDHKQALTELRGFIANIRDRFGAPGSLELDRDRLSRAIPNASPERLEAFTAGFSRAQFIVSRAESFEQANTLQVAQGHQQGHERGKTFEM
;
A
#
# COMPACT_ATOMS: atom_id res chain seq x y z
N MET A 1 21.50 -22.51 29.14
CA MET A 1 22.04 -21.24 28.61
C MET A 1 21.09 -20.69 27.54
N SER A 2 21.18 -19.41 27.22
CA SER A 2 20.16 -18.69 26.45
C SER A 2 20.58 -18.40 25.02
N PHE A 3 19.62 -18.27 24.11
CA PHE A 3 19.81 -17.70 22.77
C PHE A 3 20.00 -16.17 22.81
N THR A 4 19.93 -15.53 23.99
CA THR A 4 20.07 -14.08 24.16
C THR A 4 21.46 -13.70 24.68
N LEU A 5 21.83 -12.44 24.47
CA LEU A 5 22.96 -11.79 25.08
C LEU A 5 22.76 -11.68 26.62
N ALA A 6 23.67 -11.03 27.30
CA ALA A 6 23.63 -10.88 28.76
C ALA A 6 22.45 -10.01 29.26
N ASP A 7 21.86 -9.19 28.39
CA ASP A 7 20.67 -8.40 28.68
C ASP A 7 19.38 -9.24 28.80
N GLY A 8 19.40 -10.48 28.34
CA GLY A 8 18.27 -11.40 28.37
C GLY A 8 17.20 -11.13 27.28
N GLU A 9 17.34 -10.09 26.49
CA GLU A 9 16.38 -9.62 25.47
C GLU A 9 16.92 -9.77 24.03
N THR A 10 18.12 -9.26 23.79
CA THR A 10 18.75 -9.27 22.45
C THR A 10 19.22 -10.66 22.08
N LEU A 11 18.78 -11.18 20.93
CA LEU A 11 19.24 -12.47 20.41
C LEU A 11 20.73 -12.40 20.05
N ARG A 12 21.46 -13.47 20.36
CA ARG A 12 22.85 -13.67 19.93
C ARG A 12 22.87 -13.70 18.39
N ASN A 13 23.65 -12.80 17.80
CA ASN A 13 23.64 -12.56 16.37
C ASN A 13 25.05 -12.42 15.81
N LYS A 14 25.19 -12.62 14.50
CA LYS A 14 26.46 -12.54 13.74
C LYS A 14 26.78 -11.12 13.26
N ILE A 15 25.79 -10.22 13.29
CA ILE A 15 25.90 -8.86 12.77
C ILE A 15 26.40 -7.84 13.82
N GLY A 16 26.67 -8.31 15.05
CA GLY A 16 27.25 -7.48 16.11
C GLY A 16 26.29 -6.48 16.74
N ALA A 17 24.98 -6.69 16.62
CA ALA A 17 23.98 -5.87 17.28
C ALA A 17 23.94 -6.17 18.78
N GLU A 18 24.02 -5.13 19.59
CA GLU A 18 24.05 -5.22 21.06
C GLU A 18 22.69 -4.92 21.71
N THR A 19 21.73 -4.39 20.94
CA THR A 19 20.35 -4.12 21.41
C THR A 19 19.33 -4.72 20.45
N HIS A 20 18.13 -4.99 20.96
CA HIS A 20 17.03 -5.53 20.17
C HIS A 20 16.69 -4.64 18.95
N GLU A 21 16.62 -3.32 19.16
CA GLU A 21 16.32 -2.36 18.10
C GLU A 21 17.41 -2.32 17.01
N ALA A 22 18.70 -2.38 17.43
CA ALA A 22 19.82 -2.43 16.50
C ALA A 22 19.82 -3.74 15.70
N LEU A 23 19.45 -4.85 16.33
CA LEU A 23 19.30 -6.15 15.67
C LEU A 23 18.19 -6.12 14.63
N GLU A 24 17.01 -5.63 15.00
CA GLU A 24 15.87 -5.50 14.10
C GLU A 24 16.21 -4.62 12.87
N ALA A 25 16.79 -3.45 13.11
CA ALA A 25 17.18 -2.53 12.03
C ALA A 25 18.22 -3.15 11.08
N ALA A 26 19.19 -3.92 11.58
CA ALA A 26 20.24 -4.53 10.78
C ALA A 26 19.81 -5.83 10.10
N GLU A 27 18.85 -6.55 10.63
CA GLU A 27 18.30 -7.79 10.09
C GLU A 27 17.52 -7.54 8.78
N HIS A 28 16.72 -6.47 8.71
CA HIS A 28 15.85 -6.17 7.57
C HIS A 28 16.56 -6.14 6.21
N PRO A 29 17.64 -5.36 6.00
CA PRO A 29 18.31 -5.31 4.70
C PRO A 29 18.96 -6.65 4.32
N VAL A 30 19.46 -7.40 5.29
CA VAL A 30 20.04 -8.73 5.06
C VAL A 30 18.97 -9.72 4.61
N LEU A 31 17.85 -9.72 5.31
CA LEU A 31 16.70 -10.57 4.97
C LEU A 31 16.12 -10.21 3.58
N ALA A 32 16.06 -8.92 3.24
CA ALA A 32 15.58 -8.49 1.92
C ALA A 32 16.42 -9.07 0.78
N ILE A 33 17.75 -9.16 0.93
CA ILE A 33 18.63 -9.79 -0.04
C ILE A 33 18.31 -11.29 -0.16
N ARG A 34 18.14 -11.99 0.96
CA ARG A 34 17.83 -13.43 0.97
C ARG A 34 16.46 -13.74 0.36
N LEU A 35 15.48 -12.87 0.59
CA LEU A 35 14.15 -12.97 -0.04
C LEU A 35 14.25 -12.74 -1.56
N LEU A 36 15.08 -11.81 -2.02
CA LEU A 36 15.32 -11.57 -3.44
C LEU A 36 15.98 -12.80 -4.10
N GLU A 37 16.98 -13.40 -3.47
CA GLU A 37 17.59 -14.65 -3.92
C GLU A 37 16.56 -15.77 -4.02
N LEU A 38 15.73 -15.96 -3.00
CA LEU A 38 14.66 -16.96 -2.98
C LEU A 38 13.69 -16.78 -4.15
N ARG A 39 13.22 -15.56 -4.38
CA ARG A 39 12.34 -15.21 -5.50
C ARG A 39 13.01 -15.34 -6.87
N SER A 40 14.34 -15.24 -6.91
CA SER A 40 15.15 -15.47 -8.12
C SER A 40 15.46 -16.95 -8.37
N GLY A 41 14.90 -17.86 -7.57
CA GLY A 41 15.13 -19.30 -7.71
C GLY A 41 16.46 -19.79 -7.16
N LEU A 42 17.20 -18.97 -6.40
CA LEU A 42 18.48 -19.32 -5.76
C LEU A 42 18.29 -19.93 -4.35
N GLY A 43 17.06 -20.12 -3.92
CA GLY A 43 16.72 -20.73 -2.64
C GLY A 43 16.75 -22.25 -2.65
N PRO A 44 16.44 -22.88 -1.49
CA PRO A 44 16.35 -24.33 -1.37
C PRO A 44 15.22 -24.89 -2.24
N LYS A 45 15.44 -26.11 -2.78
CA LYS A 45 14.43 -26.79 -3.58
C LYS A 45 13.20 -27.12 -2.74
N PRO A 46 11.98 -26.82 -3.21
CA PRO A 46 10.74 -27.02 -2.46
C PRO A 46 10.33 -28.50 -2.44
N THR A 47 10.75 -29.24 -1.41
CA THR A 47 10.35 -30.63 -1.14
C THR A 47 9.11 -30.72 -0.25
N PHE A 48 8.77 -29.63 0.44
CA PHE A 48 7.63 -29.48 1.36
C PHE A 48 7.63 -30.48 2.52
N ASP A 49 8.83 -30.79 3.00
CA ASP A 49 9.11 -31.57 4.21
C ASP A 49 9.76 -30.71 5.30
N THR A 50 10.04 -31.29 6.46
CA THR A 50 10.71 -30.60 7.56
C THR A 50 12.11 -30.09 7.16
N ALA A 51 12.84 -30.84 6.34
CA ALA A 51 14.17 -30.44 5.87
C ALA A 51 14.09 -29.19 4.97
N HIS A 52 13.07 -29.08 4.12
CA HIS A 52 12.81 -27.88 3.33
C HIS A 52 12.50 -26.67 4.21
N LEU A 53 11.65 -26.83 5.23
CA LEU A 53 11.33 -25.75 6.18
C LEU A 53 12.58 -25.26 6.90
N GLN A 54 13.45 -26.16 7.38
CA GLN A 54 14.72 -25.83 7.99
C GLN A 54 15.70 -25.16 7.02
N ALA A 55 15.76 -25.64 5.78
CA ALA A 55 16.58 -25.04 4.74
C ALA A 55 16.12 -23.63 4.36
N LEU A 56 14.82 -23.37 4.30
CA LEU A 56 14.25 -22.02 4.12
C LEU A 56 14.64 -21.10 5.27
N HIS A 57 14.46 -21.54 6.51
CA HIS A 57 14.86 -20.75 7.67
C HIS A 57 16.37 -20.47 7.66
N LYS A 58 17.19 -21.48 7.32
CA LYS A 58 18.64 -21.30 7.18
C LYS A 58 18.96 -20.28 6.08
N HIS A 59 18.35 -20.39 4.92
CA HIS A 59 18.56 -19.46 3.80
C HIS A 59 18.26 -18.02 4.19
N LEU A 60 17.16 -17.79 4.89
CA LEU A 60 16.73 -16.45 5.30
C LEU A 60 17.62 -15.84 6.38
N PHE A 61 18.07 -16.65 7.36
CA PHE A 61 18.67 -16.12 8.61
C PHE A 61 20.14 -16.48 8.80
N GLN A 62 20.79 -17.17 7.87
CA GLN A 62 22.17 -17.64 8.02
C GLN A 62 23.21 -16.52 8.25
N ASP A 63 22.94 -15.31 7.80
CA ASP A 63 23.83 -14.16 7.98
C ASP A 63 23.59 -13.45 9.32
N VAL A 64 22.44 -13.70 9.94
CA VAL A 64 22.03 -13.07 11.20
C VAL A 64 22.28 -13.96 12.39
N PHE A 65 21.90 -15.26 12.29
CA PHE A 65 21.95 -16.18 13.42
C PHE A 65 22.83 -17.40 13.14
N GLU A 66 23.65 -17.80 14.12
CA GLU A 66 24.43 -19.04 14.03
C GLU A 66 23.53 -20.28 13.97
N TRP A 67 22.41 -20.25 14.67
CA TRP A 67 21.41 -21.31 14.77
C TRP A 67 20.36 -21.31 13.66
N ALA A 68 20.59 -20.57 12.56
CA ALA A 68 19.67 -20.54 11.43
C ALA A 68 19.44 -21.96 10.86
N GLY A 69 18.18 -22.36 10.77
CA GLY A 69 17.77 -23.71 10.32
C GLY A 69 17.57 -24.72 11.44
N GLU A 70 17.99 -24.43 12.68
CA GLU A 70 17.87 -25.36 13.79
C GLU A 70 16.52 -25.23 14.50
N LEU A 71 15.91 -26.36 14.82
CA LEU A 71 14.66 -26.38 15.59
C LEU A 71 14.95 -26.02 17.05
N ARG A 72 14.12 -25.13 17.62
CA ARG A 72 14.38 -24.50 18.93
C ARG A 72 14.51 -25.46 20.13
N HIS A 73 13.95 -26.66 20.02
CA HIS A 73 14.01 -27.65 21.10
C HIS A 73 15.25 -28.52 21.06
N HIS A 74 15.95 -28.60 19.92
CA HIS A 74 17.22 -29.28 19.84
C HIS A 74 18.34 -28.43 20.46
N PRO A 75 19.27 -29.02 21.22
CA PRO A 75 20.42 -28.31 21.74
C PRO A 75 21.32 -27.82 20.58
N PHE A 76 21.55 -26.52 20.54
CA PHE A 76 22.50 -25.88 19.61
C PHE A 76 23.77 -25.48 20.34
N THR A 77 24.94 -25.74 19.74
CA THR A 77 26.23 -25.33 20.29
C THR A 77 26.79 -24.18 19.48
N PHE A 78 26.95 -23.03 20.12
CA PHE A 78 27.55 -21.83 19.52
C PHE A 78 29.05 -21.98 19.31
N ALA A 79 29.64 -21.11 18.46
CA ALA A 79 31.08 -21.10 18.18
C ALA A 79 31.96 -20.94 19.44
N ASP A 80 31.46 -20.31 20.49
CA ASP A 80 32.14 -20.16 21.79
C ASP A 80 32.00 -21.40 22.69
N GLY A 81 31.39 -22.48 22.25
CA GLY A 81 31.17 -23.72 22.97
C GLY A 81 29.98 -23.70 23.93
N THR A 82 29.28 -22.59 24.06
CA THR A 82 28.05 -22.52 24.88
C THR A 82 26.88 -23.20 24.17
N GLN A 83 25.93 -23.73 24.94
CA GLN A 83 24.75 -24.42 24.39
C GLN A 83 23.48 -23.70 24.77
N ALA A 84 22.50 -23.70 23.84
CA ALA A 84 21.16 -23.22 24.07
C ALA A 84 20.11 -24.17 23.50
N SER A 85 18.96 -24.25 24.13
CA SER A 85 17.75 -24.88 23.62
C SER A 85 16.53 -24.20 24.24
N MET A 86 15.41 -24.19 23.51
CA MET A 86 14.13 -23.62 23.99
C MET A 86 12.99 -24.59 23.71
N PRO A 87 12.88 -25.69 24.47
CA PRO A 87 11.84 -26.70 24.25
C PRO A 87 10.43 -26.17 24.52
N ALA A 88 10.24 -25.20 25.41
CA ALA A 88 8.96 -24.55 25.68
C ALA A 88 9.02 -23.07 25.27
N MET A 89 7.97 -22.59 24.65
CA MET A 89 7.81 -21.18 24.24
C MET A 89 6.33 -20.80 24.29
N HIS A 90 6.04 -19.60 24.77
CA HIS A 90 4.69 -19.02 24.76
C HIS A 90 4.80 -17.51 24.49
N LYS A 91 3.71 -16.92 24.01
CA LYS A 91 3.55 -15.45 24.06
C LYS A 91 3.12 -15.05 25.47
N ILE A 92 3.51 -13.86 25.90
CA ILE A 92 3.17 -13.35 27.25
C ILE A 92 1.66 -13.43 27.48
N GLY A 93 1.26 -14.23 28.50
CA GLY A 93 -0.15 -14.45 28.85
C GLY A 93 -0.94 -15.37 27.92
N GLY A 94 -0.29 -15.99 26.92
CA GLY A 94 -0.92 -16.89 25.94
C GLY A 94 -0.67 -18.38 26.21
N LYS A 95 -1.25 -19.23 25.36
CA LYS A 95 -1.01 -20.67 25.35
C LYS A 95 0.40 -21.01 24.91
N ASP A 96 0.92 -22.13 25.41
CA ASP A 96 2.18 -22.68 24.94
C ASP A 96 2.07 -23.13 23.47
N PHE A 97 3.10 -22.85 22.70
CA PHE A 97 3.37 -23.53 21.44
C PHE A 97 3.78 -24.98 21.70
N ALA A 98 3.93 -25.80 20.67
CA ALA A 98 4.35 -27.20 20.82
C ALA A 98 5.61 -27.31 21.70
N ILE A 99 5.65 -28.28 22.62
CA ILE A 99 6.71 -28.44 23.63
C ILE A 99 7.61 -29.64 23.28
N GLY A 100 8.91 -29.44 23.26
CA GLY A 100 9.91 -30.49 23.06
C GLY A 100 9.61 -31.34 21.81
N ASN A 101 9.54 -32.67 21.96
CA ASN A 101 9.27 -33.61 20.87
C ASN A 101 7.88 -33.45 20.20
N GLU A 102 7.01 -32.61 20.73
CA GLU A 102 5.75 -32.28 20.04
C GLU A 102 6.02 -31.48 18.77
N ILE A 103 7.12 -30.74 18.72
CA ILE A 103 7.56 -30.01 17.53
C ILE A 103 7.80 -30.98 16.37
N ASP A 104 8.65 -32.00 16.58
CA ASP A 104 8.95 -33.00 15.54
C ASP A 104 7.70 -33.77 15.13
N ARG A 105 6.90 -34.20 16.09
CA ARG A 105 5.65 -34.92 15.82
C ARG A 105 4.66 -34.06 15.04
N GLY A 106 4.53 -32.79 15.43
CA GLY A 106 3.66 -31.83 14.76
C GLY A 106 4.09 -31.54 13.32
N LEU A 107 5.39 -31.30 13.11
CA LEU A 107 5.95 -31.10 11.76
C LEU A 107 5.76 -32.34 10.89
N ASN A 108 6.16 -33.53 11.37
CA ASN A 108 6.01 -34.78 10.63
C ASN A 108 4.56 -35.06 10.26
N SER A 109 3.63 -34.84 11.20
CA SER A 109 2.19 -34.99 10.94
C SER A 109 1.69 -34.00 9.89
N LEU A 110 2.10 -32.73 9.97
CA LEU A 110 1.70 -31.71 9.01
C LEU A 110 2.25 -31.99 7.60
N MET A 111 3.53 -32.33 7.49
CA MET A 111 4.16 -32.60 6.20
C MET A 111 3.61 -33.86 5.54
N SER A 112 3.37 -34.92 6.32
CA SER A 112 2.74 -36.15 5.82
C SER A 112 1.29 -35.91 5.36
N ASP A 113 0.56 -35.04 6.04
CA ASP A 113 -0.80 -34.65 5.64
C ASP A 113 -0.78 -33.88 4.31
N LEU A 114 0.11 -32.91 4.16
CA LEU A 114 0.28 -32.18 2.90
C LEU A 114 0.69 -33.10 1.74
N GLU A 115 1.60 -34.04 1.98
CA GLU A 115 2.02 -35.02 0.98
C GLU A 115 0.85 -35.93 0.57
N SER A 116 0.08 -36.46 1.54
CA SER A 116 -1.06 -37.33 1.29
C SER A 116 -2.17 -36.66 0.46
N ARG A 117 -2.26 -35.31 0.55
CA ARG A 117 -3.18 -34.47 -0.22
C ARG A 117 -2.54 -33.89 -1.49
N ASN A 118 -1.45 -34.52 -1.99
CA ASN A 118 -0.74 -34.07 -3.18
C ASN A 118 -0.34 -32.57 -3.12
N PHE A 119 0.04 -32.09 -1.93
CA PHE A 119 0.43 -30.70 -1.69
C PHE A 119 -0.64 -29.70 -2.13
N LEU A 120 -1.91 -30.01 -1.86
CA LEU A 120 -3.12 -29.23 -2.17
C LEU A 120 -3.31 -28.94 -3.68
N ARG A 121 -2.69 -29.70 -4.56
CA ARG A 121 -2.84 -29.55 -6.01
C ARG A 121 -4.18 -30.09 -6.49
N GLY A 122 -4.74 -29.39 -7.49
CA GLY A 122 -6.01 -29.79 -8.13
C GLY A 122 -7.26 -29.38 -7.35
N LEU A 123 -7.11 -28.68 -6.25
CA LEU A 123 -8.22 -28.05 -5.54
C LEU A 123 -8.67 -26.77 -6.30
N ASP A 124 -9.94 -26.42 -6.16
CA ASP A 124 -10.39 -25.08 -6.53
C ASP A 124 -9.86 -24.04 -5.53
N ARG A 125 -9.90 -22.75 -5.90
CA ARG A 125 -9.32 -21.66 -5.12
C ARG A 125 -9.88 -21.58 -3.70
N GLU A 126 -11.17 -21.76 -3.51
CA GLU A 126 -11.83 -21.60 -2.22
C GLU A 126 -11.47 -22.75 -1.27
N THR A 127 -11.48 -23.99 -1.80
CA THR A 127 -11.03 -25.17 -1.07
C THR A 127 -9.55 -25.07 -0.74
N PHE A 128 -8.71 -24.67 -1.72
CA PHE A 128 -7.28 -24.46 -1.49
C PHE A 128 -7.03 -23.43 -0.37
N ALA A 129 -7.68 -22.27 -0.42
CA ALA A 129 -7.52 -21.22 0.59
C ALA A 129 -7.85 -21.72 2.00
N THR A 130 -8.93 -22.48 2.15
CA THR A 130 -9.35 -23.07 3.43
C THR A 130 -8.31 -24.07 3.95
N GLU A 131 -7.89 -25.02 3.12
CA GLU A 131 -6.95 -26.07 3.50
C GLU A 131 -5.54 -25.52 3.79
N ALA A 132 -5.10 -24.55 2.99
CA ALA A 132 -3.82 -23.88 3.21
C ALA A 132 -3.84 -23.05 4.51
N ALA A 133 -4.94 -22.37 4.83
CA ALA A 133 -5.10 -21.64 6.08
C ALA A 133 -5.04 -22.57 7.30
N ASP A 134 -5.70 -23.72 7.24
CA ASP A 134 -5.68 -24.70 8.32
C ASP A 134 -4.29 -25.29 8.54
N ALA A 135 -3.58 -25.61 7.46
CA ALA A 135 -2.20 -26.07 7.51
C ALA A 135 -1.25 -24.98 8.06
N PHE A 136 -1.44 -23.72 7.65
CA PHE A 136 -0.69 -22.57 8.17
C PHE A 136 -0.92 -22.38 9.68
N ALA A 137 -2.16 -22.45 10.13
CA ALA A 137 -2.50 -22.34 11.56
C ALA A 137 -1.84 -23.46 12.39
N ARG A 138 -1.80 -24.69 11.87
CA ARG A 138 -1.08 -25.81 12.51
C ARG A 138 0.41 -25.51 12.62
N MET A 139 1.06 -25.06 11.55
CA MET A 139 2.47 -24.69 11.57
C MET A 139 2.75 -23.54 12.55
N ASN A 140 1.87 -22.53 12.58
CA ASN A 140 1.96 -21.43 13.52
C ASN A 140 1.88 -21.91 14.99
N SER A 141 1.05 -22.91 15.30
CA SER A 141 0.93 -23.49 16.65
C SER A 141 2.12 -24.38 17.02
N ILE A 142 2.80 -24.99 16.06
CA ILE A 142 4.04 -25.73 16.28
C ILE A 142 5.17 -24.77 16.63
N HIS A 143 5.32 -23.66 15.91
CA HIS A 143 6.29 -22.59 16.14
C HIS A 143 7.73 -23.11 16.30
N PRO A 144 8.29 -23.77 15.26
CA PRO A 144 9.45 -24.65 15.43
C PRO A 144 10.81 -23.97 15.68
N PHE A 145 10.93 -22.67 15.35
CA PHE A 145 12.20 -21.94 15.48
C PHE A 145 12.19 -20.98 16.68
N ARG A 146 13.38 -20.58 17.14
CA ARG A 146 13.53 -19.58 18.21
C ARG A 146 13.01 -18.21 17.78
N GLU A 147 13.27 -17.81 16.53
CA GLU A 147 12.84 -16.56 15.88
C GLU A 147 12.66 -16.84 14.38
N GLY A 148 12.00 -15.94 13.64
CA GLY A 148 11.84 -16.04 12.19
C GLY A 148 10.74 -16.98 11.71
N ASN A 149 9.89 -17.51 12.62
CA ASN A 149 8.82 -18.44 12.28
C ASN A 149 7.85 -17.87 11.24
N GLY A 150 7.34 -16.67 11.46
CA GLY A 150 6.36 -16.04 10.57
C GLY A 150 6.88 -15.84 9.14
N ARG A 151 8.11 -15.38 9.01
CA ARG A 151 8.76 -15.14 7.70
C ARG A 151 9.01 -16.47 6.97
N THR A 152 9.55 -17.47 7.67
CA THR A 152 9.77 -18.80 7.09
C THR A 152 8.48 -19.49 6.69
N GLN A 153 7.42 -19.37 7.50
CA GLN A 153 6.11 -19.94 7.20
C GLN A 153 5.50 -19.30 5.94
N ARG A 154 5.55 -17.98 5.83
CA ARG A 154 5.03 -17.28 4.64
C ARG A 154 5.72 -17.76 3.37
N GLU A 155 7.05 -17.87 3.36
CA GLU A 155 7.79 -18.34 2.17
C GLU A 155 7.52 -19.83 1.87
N PHE A 156 7.38 -20.68 2.90
CA PHE A 156 7.00 -22.08 2.71
C PHE A 156 5.62 -22.21 2.05
N PHE A 157 4.64 -21.46 2.57
CA PHE A 157 3.27 -21.51 2.04
C PHE A 157 3.13 -20.78 0.71
N ALA A 158 3.91 -19.74 0.44
CA ALA A 158 3.96 -19.11 -0.88
C ALA A 158 4.46 -20.11 -1.94
N ALA A 159 5.53 -20.84 -1.66
CA ALA A 159 6.03 -21.87 -2.57
C ALA A 159 5.04 -23.05 -2.75
N LEU A 160 4.34 -23.45 -1.68
CA LEU A 160 3.28 -24.48 -1.74
C LEU A 160 2.12 -24.03 -2.63
N ALA A 161 1.71 -22.80 -2.46
CA ALA A 161 0.60 -22.17 -3.19
C ALA A 161 0.91 -22.00 -4.68
N GLU A 162 2.12 -21.58 -5.00
CA GLU A 162 2.60 -21.48 -6.38
C GLU A 162 2.58 -22.87 -7.06
N ARG A 163 3.06 -23.90 -6.36
CA ARG A 163 3.01 -25.29 -6.86
C ARG A 163 1.58 -25.81 -7.04
N ALA A 164 0.64 -25.37 -6.18
CA ALA A 164 -0.76 -25.74 -6.27
C ALA A 164 -1.52 -24.97 -7.38
N GLY A 165 -0.95 -23.88 -7.91
CA GLY A 165 -1.56 -23.03 -8.92
C GLY A 165 -2.45 -21.91 -8.35
N HIS A 166 -2.33 -21.62 -7.05
CA HIS A 166 -3.10 -20.61 -6.32
C HIS A 166 -2.18 -19.69 -5.52
N PRO A 167 -1.45 -18.75 -6.16
CA PRO A 167 -0.52 -17.86 -5.47
C PRO A 167 -1.10 -17.17 -4.24
N LEU A 168 -0.30 -17.02 -3.20
CA LEU A 168 -0.64 -16.33 -1.95
C LEU A 168 0.16 -15.03 -1.86
N GLU A 169 -0.55 -13.89 -1.89
CA GLU A 169 0.08 -12.57 -1.81
C GLU A 169 0.13 -12.06 -0.35
N PHE A 170 1.08 -12.58 0.42
CA PHE A 170 1.28 -12.14 1.81
C PHE A 170 1.71 -10.68 1.94
N GLY A 171 2.26 -10.06 0.89
CA GLY A 171 2.70 -8.67 0.89
C GLY A 171 1.59 -7.64 1.13
N VAL A 172 0.33 -8.04 0.95
CA VAL A 172 -0.82 -7.17 1.21
C VAL A 172 -1.40 -7.30 2.62
N ILE A 173 -0.79 -8.13 3.48
CA ILE A 173 -1.25 -8.37 4.85
C ILE A 173 -0.38 -7.60 5.84
N SER A 174 -0.99 -6.71 6.60
CA SER A 174 -0.33 -5.98 7.67
C SER A 174 0.08 -6.90 8.83
N ASP A 175 1.13 -6.52 9.55
CA ASP A 175 1.58 -7.25 10.75
C ASP A 175 0.48 -7.28 11.82
N GLU A 176 -0.30 -6.21 11.96
CA GLU A 176 -1.47 -6.16 12.85
C GLU A 176 -2.49 -7.26 12.49
N ARG A 177 -2.84 -7.39 11.20
CA ARG A 177 -3.77 -8.42 10.75
C ARG A 177 -3.22 -9.82 10.89
N MET A 178 -1.94 -10.04 10.52
CA MET A 178 -1.29 -11.35 10.68
C MET A 178 -1.26 -11.77 12.15
N THR A 179 -0.97 -10.83 13.05
CA THR A 179 -1.00 -11.06 14.49
C THR A 179 -2.41 -11.41 14.96
N PHE A 180 -3.42 -10.66 14.56
CA PHE A 180 -4.82 -10.91 14.93
C PHE A 180 -5.27 -12.32 14.55
N VAL A 181 -5.06 -12.74 13.29
CA VAL A 181 -5.52 -14.07 12.81
C VAL A 181 -4.72 -15.20 13.45
N SER A 182 -3.43 -14.99 13.72
CA SER A 182 -2.57 -15.97 14.40
C SER A 182 -2.98 -16.18 15.86
N VAL A 183 -3.30 -15.12 16.58
CA VAL A 183 -3.81 -15.17 17.95
C VAL A 183 -5.20 -15.82 17.98
N ALA A 184 -6.11 -15.46 17.03
CA ALA A 184 -7.42 -16.08 16.94
C ALA A 184 -7.33 -17.62 16.79
N ALA A 185 -6.48 -18.08 15.88
CA ALA A 185 -6.28 -19.50 15.62
C ALA A 185 -5.60 -20.21 16.81
N HIS A 186 -4.51 -19.66 17.34
CA HIS A 186 -3.72 -20.34 18.39
C HIS A 186 -4.40 -20.30 19.75
N GLU A 187 -4.83 -19.11 20.20
CA GLU A 187 -5.36 -18.94 21.56
C GLU A 187 -6.80 -19.42 21.71
N ARG A 188 -7.64 -19.15 20.68
CA ARG A 188 -9.07 -19.41 20.73
C ARG A 188 -9.52 -20.62 19.92
N GLY A 189 -8.65 -21.16 19.04
CA GLY A 189 -9.01 -22.20 18.07
C GLY A 189 -9.96 -21.68 16.98
N ASP A 190 -10.08 -20.36 16.83
CA ASP A 190 -10.92 -19.75 15.81
C ASP A 190 -10.14 -19.57 14.51
N LEU A 191 -10.38 -20.47 13.56
CA LEU A 191 -9.74 -20.47 12.24
C LEU A 191 -10.44 -19.55 11.24
N ALA A 192 -11.64 -19.07 11.52
CA ALA A 192 -12.41 -18.29 10.55
C ALA A 192 -11.68 -17.02 10.06
N PRO A 193 -11.01 -16.19 10.93
CA PRO A 193 -10.27 -15.04 10.46
C PRO A 193 -9.09 -15.40 9.55
N MET A 194 -8.39 -16.52 9.83
CA MET A 194 -7.26 -16.96 9.02
C MET A 194 -7.73 -17.49 7.66
N ARG A 195 -8.77 -18.31 7.61
CA ARG A 195 -9.38 -18.80 6.36
C ARG A 195 -9.84 -17.63 5.48
N ARG A 196 -10.47 -16.62 6.10
CA ARG A 196 -10.88 -15.39 5.44
C ARG A 196 -9.67 -14.66 4.82
N MET A 197 -8.60 -14.49 5.57
CA MET A 197 -7.37 -13.87 5.08
C MET A 197 -6.79 -14.64 3.88
N PHE A 198 -6.73 -15.97 3.96
CA PHE A 198 -6.25 -16.80 2.85
C PHE A 198 -7.14 -16.72 1.61
N ALA A 199 -8.46 -16.68 1.79
CA ALA A 199 -9.39 -16.47 0.68
C ALA A 199 -9.20 -15.10 0.00
N GLU A 200 -8.78 -14.07 0.74
CA GLU A 200 -8.47 -12.77 0.17
C GLU A 200 -7.15 -12.78 -0.61
N ILE A 201 -6.07 -13.30 -0.03
CA ILE A 201 -4.74 -13.25 -0.65
C ILE A 201 -4.55 -14.26 -1.79
N THR A 202 -5.53 -15.14 -2.02
CA THR A 202 -5.65 -15.97 -3.23
C THR A 202 -6.52 -15.33 -4.30
N ASP A 203 -7.25 -14.27 -3.98
CA ASP A 203 -8.16 -13.59 -4.91
C ASP A 203 -7.48 -12.34 -5.49
N PRO A 204 -7.13 -12.32 -6.79
CA PRO A 204 -6.42 -11.21 -7.39
C PRO A 204 -7.16 -9.86 -7.32
N ASP A 205 -8.50 -9.88 -7.36
CA ASP A 205 -9.28 -8.63 -7.28
C ASP A 205 -9.22 -8.05 -5.86
N ARG A 206 -9.24 -8.93 -4.84
CA ARG A 206 -9.09 -8.54 -3.44
C ARG A 206 -7.66 -8.11 -3.11
N VAL A 207 -6.65 -8.82 -3.64
CA VAL A 207 -5.24 -8.43 -3.53
C VAL A 207 -5.04 -7.03 -4.09
N ASN A 208 -5.50 -6.75 -5.31
CA ASN A 208 -5.39 -5.43 -5.91
C ASN A 208 -6.11 -4.34 -5.08
N ALA A 209 -7.27 -4.65 -4.50
CA ALA A 209 -7.98 -3.71 -3.64
C ALA A 209 -7.18 -3.36 -2.37
N LEU A 210 -6.52 -4.35 -1.77
CA LEU A 210 -5.63 -4.15 -0.61
C LEU A 210 -4.37 -3.35 -1.00
N GLU A 211 -3.73 -3.66 -2.13
CA GLU A 211 -2.56 -2.90 -2.62
C GLU A 211 -2.87 -1.42 -2.85
N VAL A 212 -4.00 -1.12 -3.49
CA VAL A 212 -4.44 0.26 -3.71
C VAL A 212 -4.68 0.98 -2.38
N ALA A 213 -5.28 0.29 -1.40
CA ALA A 213 -5.48 0.84 -0.07
C ALA A 213 -4.16 1.11 0.67
N GLN A 214 -3.20 0.19 0.61
CA GLN A 214 -1.86 0.36 1.17
C GLN A 214 -1.16 1.58 0.58
N GLN A 215 -1.13 1.69 -0.75
CA GLN A 215 -0.54 2.82 -1.45
C GLN A 215 -1.20 4.16 -1.07
N ALA A 216 -2.51 4.16 -0.87
CA ALA A 216 -3.23 5.34 -0.42
C ALA A 216 -2.82 5.74 1.00
N ILE A 217 -2.77 4.77 1.93
CA ILE A 217 -2.37 5.01 3.33
C ILE A 217 -0.92 5.51 3.39
N GLU A 218 0.01 4.85 2.68
CA GLU A 218 1.41 5.22 2.65
C GLU A 218 1.62 6.66 2.15
N ARG A 219 0.83 7.09 1.18
CA ARG A 219 0.86 8.45 0.66
C ARG A 219 0.38 9.49 1.66
N PHE A 220 -0.69 9.18 2.39
CA PHE A 220 -1.31 10.13 3.33
C PHE A 220 -0.67 10.13 4.72
N ARG A 221 0.01 9.06 5.08
CA ARG A 221 0.66 8.87 6.38
C ARG A 221 2.08 8.30 6.22
N PRO A 222 2.97 8.97 5.47
CA PRO A 222 4.30 8.43 5.26
C PRO A 222 5.04 8.33 6.61
N VAL A 223 5.63 7.16 6.86
CA VAL A 223 6.49 6.93 8.02
C VAL A 223 7.94 7.14 7.61
N GLN A 224 8.72 7.85 8.42
CA GLN A 224 10.12 8.14 8.11
C GLN A 224 11.08 6.98 8.44
N ALA A 225 10.58 5.93 9.09
CA ALA A 225 11.38 4.76 9.42
C ALA A 225 11.52 3.84 8.19
N PRO A 226 12.74 3.47 7.79
CA PRO A 226 12.98 2.75 6.52
C PRO A 226 12.43 1.31 6.48
N HIS A 227 11.99 0.78 7.62
CA HIS A 227 11.54 -0.62 7.74
C HIS A 227 10.08 -0.75 8.15
N VAL A 228 9.38 0.37 8.39
CA VAL A 228 8.00 0.40 8.84
C VAL A 228 7.16 1.12 7.79
N THR A 229 6.09 0.49 7.37
CA THR A 229 5.11 1.11 6.48
C THR A 229 3.96 1.70 7.29
N ALA A 230 3.31 2.73 6.76
CA ALA A 230 2.22 3.43 7.46
C ALA A 230 1.00 2.52 7.72
N TRP A 231 0.89 1.40 7.03
CA TRP A 231 -0.23 0.47 7.10
C TRP A 231 0.03 -0.79 7.93
N ASP A 232 1.28 -1.11 8.31
CA ASP A 232 1.62 -2.34 9.07
C ASP A 232 0.91 -2.44 10.42
N GLY A 233 0.75 -1.32 11.12
CA GLY A 233 0.00 -1.25 12.38
C GLY A 233 -1.52 -1.13 12.21
N ILE A 234 -2.08 -1.36 11.02
CA ILE A 234 -3.50 -1.19 10.73
C ILE A 234 -4.10 -2.53 10.29
N TYR A 235 -5.16 -2.97 10.97
CA TYR A 235 -5.95 -4.09 10.47
C TYR A 235 -6.68 -3.67 9.19
N MET A 236 -6.35 -4.30 8.06
CA MET A 236 -7.01 -4.06 6.78
C MET A 236 -7.61 -5.34 6.23
N ALA A 237 -8.83 -5.24 5.69
CA ALA A 237 -9.52 -6.35 5.05
C ALA A 237 -10.50 -5.86 3.99
N THR A 238 -10.79 -6.69 3.00
CA THR A 238 -11.92 -6.47 2.08
C THR A 238 -13.24 -6.90 2.71
N THR A 239 -14.35 -6.41 2.16
CA THR A 239 -15.69 -6.85 2.60
C THR A 239 -15.97 -8.32 2.26
N GLU A 240 -16.86 -8.93 3.04
CA GLU A 240 -17.42 -10.25 2.75
C GLU A 240 -18.88 -10.14 2.34
N PRO A 241 -19.29 -10.84 1.27
CA PRO A 241 -20.67 -10.83 0.83
C PRO A 241 -21.66 -11.18 1.96
N GLY A 242 -22.72 -10.38 2.07
CA GLY A 242 -23.78 -10.59 3.05
C GLY A 242 -23.47 -10.13 4.48
N GLN A 243 -22.27 -9.62 4.74
CA GLN A 243 -21.89 -9.04 6.04
C GLN A 243 -22.23 -7.56 6.14
N ASP A 244 -22.65 -7.14 7.33
CA ASP A 244 -22.94 -5.74 7.64
C ASP A 244 -21.69 -5.00 8.12
N TYR A 245 -21.46 -3.82 7.55
CA TYR A 245 -20.34 -2.96 7.90
C TYR A 245 -20.84 -1.59 8.34
N ARG A 246 -20.13 -1.02 9.34
CA ARG A 246 -20.36 0.35 9.83
C ARG A 246 -19.02 1.03 10.08
N GLY A 247 -18.94 2.31 9.73
CA GLY A 247 -17.72 3.10 9.96
C GLY A 247 -17.82 4.48 9.33
N VAL A 248 -16.66 5.10 9.15
CA VAL A 248 -16.50 6.41 8.54
C VAL A 248 -15.93 6.24 7.14
N PHE A 249 -16.62 6.75 6.13
CA PHE A 249 -16.17 6.74 4.75
C PHE A 249 -14.91 7.60 4.59
N SER A 250 -13.83 7.02 4.07
CA SER A 250 -12.56 7.72 3.88
C SER A 250 -12.38 8.24 2.45
N GLY A 251 -12.92 7.52 1.47
CA GLY A 251 -12.84 7.86 0.06
C GLY A 251 -13.04 6.63 -0.82
N ALA A 252 -13.19 6.86 -2.13
CA ALA A 252 -13.33 5.80 -3.12
C ALA A 252 -12.32 5.96 -4.25
N ALA A 253 -11.85 4.83 -4.76
CA ALA A 253 -10.87 4.72 -5.82
C ALA A 253 -11.24 3.56 -6.75
N GLY A 254 -11.46 3.86 -8.05
CA GLY A 254 -11.87 2.84 -9.01
C GLY A 254 -13.15 2.12 -8.57
N ARG A 255 -13.06 0.80 -8.40
CA ARG A 255 -14.18 -0.05 -7.96
C ARG A 255 -14.33 -0.15 -6.45
N ASN A 256 -13.37 0.37 -5.68
CA ASN A 256 -13.31 0.16 -4.26
C ASN A 256 -13.44 1.48 -3.51
N PHE A 257 -13.92 1.40 -2.29
CA PHE A 257 -13.86 2.48 -1.33
C PHE A 257 -13.22 1.99 -0.04
N MET A 258 -12.69 2.92 0.72
CA MET A 258 -12.17 2.68 2.05
C MET A 258 -13.10 3.27 3.10
N MET A 259 -13.32 2.55 4.17
CA MET A 259 -13.96 3.04 5.39
C MET A 259 -13.14 2.65 6.61
N GLN A 260 -13.15 3.48 7.62
CA GLN A 260 -12.55 3.19 8.91
C GLN A 260 -13.65 2.81 9.90
N ARG A 261 -13.51 1.64 10.51
CA ARG A 261 -14.38 1.20 11.60
C ARG A 261 -14.04 1.93 12.90
N ASP A 262 -14.95 1.87 13.88
CA ASP A 262 -14.77 2.52 15.18
C ASP A 262 -13.59 1.91 15.99
N ASP A 263 -13.18 0.67 15.69
CA ASP A 263 -12.00 0.01 16.26
C ASP A 263 -10.66 0.36 15.55
N GLY A 264 -10.71 1.24 14.55
CA GLY A 264 -9.55 1.66 13.77
C GLY A 264 -9.25 0.80 12.55
N ALA A 265 -9.90 -0.35 12.38
CA ALA A 265 -9.72 -1.22 11.22
C ALA A 265 -10.16 -0.51 9.92
N ILE A 266 -9.42 -0.72 8.85
CA ILE A 266 -9.76 -0.24 7.51
C ILE A 266 -10.40 -1.38 6.72
N ILE A 267 -11.61 -1.12 6.25
CA ILE A 267 -12.37 -2.04 5.40
C ILE A 267 -12.44 -1.48 3.99
N ILE A 268 -12.12 -2.34 3.01
CA ILE A 268 -12.20 -2.02 1.60
C ILE A 268 -13.46 -2.66 1.03
N GLY A 269 -14.43 -1.82 0.63
CA GLY A 269 -15.70 -2.25 0.03
C GLY A 269 -15.77 -1.95 -1.46
N ASN A 270 -16.79 -2.47 -2.12
CA ASN A 270 -17.08 -2.17 -3.52
C ASN A 270 -17.96 -0.91 -3.60
N VAL A 271 -17.67 -0.02 -4.56
CA VAL A 271 -18.42 1.24 -4.75
C VAL A 271 -19.92 1.04 -5.04
N VAL A 272 -20.33 -0.15 -5.48
CA VAL A 272 -21.75 -0.49 -5.67
C VAL A 272 -22.54 -0.57 -4.35
N ASP A 273 -21.84 -0.75 -3.24
CA ASP A 273 -22.44 -0.78 -1.89
C ASP A 273 -22.60 0.62 -1.29
N LEU A 274 -22.11 1.67 -1.99
CA LEU A 274 -22.29 3.04 -1.56
C LEU A 274 -23.69 3.56 -1.89
N PRO A 275 -24.29 4.35 -1.00
CA PRO A 275 -25.57 5.02 -1.30
C PRO A 275 -25.41 6.10 -2.39
N GLU A 276 -26.50 6.40 -3.07
CA GLU A 276 -26.62 7.53 -3.98
C GLU A 276 -27.39 8.70 -3.27
N PRO A 277 -26.86 9.94 -3.24
CA PRO A 277 -25.55 10.34 -3.75
C PRO A 277 -24.39 9.79 -2.91
N ARG A 278 -23.21 9.68 -3.52
CA ARG A 278 -22.01 9.19 -2.80
C ARG A 278 -21.75 10.01 -1.54
N PRO A 279 -21.38 9.35 -0.42
CA PRO A 279 -21.06 10.05 0.81
C PRO A 279 -19.80 10.91 0.64
N GLU A 280 -19.75 12.02 1.37
CA GLU A 280 -18.54 12.82 1.50
C GLU A 280 -17.55 12.13 2.45
N SER A 281 -16.25 12.37 2.25
CA SER A 281 -15.22 11.88 3.17
C SER A 281 -15.48 12.37 4.60
N GLY A 282 -15.42 11.46 5.57
CA GLY A 282 -15.80 11.72 6.95
C GLY A 282 -17.26 11.39 7.29
N ALA A 283 -18.12 11.08 6.31
CA ALA A 283 -19.51 10.69 6.57
C ALA A 283 -19.59 9.29 7.19
N ARG A 284 -20.55 9.07 8.07
CA ARG A 284 -20.86 7.73 8.58
C ARG A 284 -21.57 6.90 7.52
N LEU A 285 -21.10 5.68 7.33
CA LEU A 285 -21.59 4.72 6.37
C LEU A 285 -22.01 3.43 7.07
N SER A 286 -23.14 2.87 6.64
CA SER A 286 -23.59 1.53 7.03
C SER A 286 -24.19 0.83 5.81
N PHE A 287 -23.75 -0.40 5.52
CA PHE A 287 -24.21 -1.16 4.36
C PHE A 287 -24.02 -2.66 4.60
N THR A 288 -24.74 -3.45 3.84
CA THR A 288 -24.48 -4.90 3.70
C THR A 288 -23.68 -5.12 2.43
N ALA A 289 -22.56 -5.80 2.51
CA ALA A 289 -21.70 -6.02 1.36
C ALA A 289 -22.35 -6.93 0.32
N SER A 290 -22.36 -6.50 -0.93
CA SER A 290 -22.84 -7.27 -2.08
C SER A 290 -21.85 -8.36 -2.49
N ASP A 291 -22.32 -9.41 -3.14
CA ASP A 291 -21.46 -10.39 -3.80
C ASP A 291 -21.00 -9.84 -5.16
N PRO A 292 -19.69 -9.54 -5.33
CA PRO A 292 -19.18 -9.01 -6.60
C PRO A 292 -19.47 -9.92 -7.80
N ARG A 293 -19.60 -11.23 -7.57
CA ARG A 293 -19.93 -12.22 -8.62
C ARG A 293 -21.35 -12.06 -9.17
N GLN A 294 -22.27 -11.53 -8.37
CA GLN A 294 -23.66 -11.27 -8.78
C GLN A 294 -23.81 -9.92 -9.50
N LEU A 295 -22.79 -9.04 -9.42
CA LEU A 295 -22.80 -7.70 -9.98
C LEU A 295 -22.19 -7.62 -11.38
N GLN A 296 -21.58 -8.69 -11.89
CA GLN A 296 -20.96 -8.75 -13.21
C GLN A 296 -21.87 -8.32 -14.39
N PRO A 297 -23.17 -8.66 -14.42
CA PRO A 297 -24.02 -8.24 -15.56
C PRO A 297 -24.20 -6.73 -15.71
N ALA A 298 -24.19 -5.97 -14.62
CA ALA A 298 -24.37 -4.52 -14.66
C ALA A 298 -23.11 -3.77 -15.19
N TYR A 299 -21.93 -4.37 -15.06
CA TYR A 299 -20.67 -3.80 -15.55
C TYR A 299 -20.44 -4.05 -17.05
N GLU A 300 -21.06 -5.06 -17.64
CA GLU A 300 -20.92 -5.40 -19.06
C GLU A 300 -21.63 -4.42 -20.00
N GLN A 301 -22.56 -3.59 -19.49
CA GLN A 301 -23.35 -2.66 -20.31
C GLN A 301 -22.72 -1.28 -20.51
N ALA A 302 -21.69 -0.89 -19.75
CA ALA A 302 -21.02 0.40 -19.92
C ALA A 302 -19.84 0.29 -20.89
N GLN A 303 -20.07 0.48 -22.16
CA GLN A 303 -18.99 0.72 -23.14
C GLN A 303 -18.37 2.09 -22.89
N ALA A 304 -17.19 2.14 -22.28
CA ALA A 304 -16.47 3.36 -22.02
C ALA A 304 -15.71 3.85 -23.27
N PRO A 305 -15.88 5.08 -23.70
CA PRO A 305 -15.01 5.66 -24.71
C PRO A 305 -13.62 5.86 -24.13
N LEU A 306 -12.62 5.19 -24.69
CA LEU A 306 -11.23 5.29 -24.25
C LEU A 306 -10.55 6.61 -24.60
N ILE A 307 -11.18 7.43 -25.45
CA ILE A 307 -10.58 8.69 -25.93
C ILE A 307 -11.64 9.76 -26.11
N ALA A 308 -11.36 10.97 -25.65
CA ALA A 308 -12.08 12.18 -26.01
C ALA A 308 -11.10 13.29 -26.38
N ALA A 309 -11.40 14.00 -27.44
CA ALA A 309 -10.65 15.19 -27.84
C ALA A 309 -10.97 16.36 -26.90
N VAL A 310 -9.93 17.11 -26.54
CA VAL A 310 -10.04 18.35 -25.76
C VAL A 310 -9.76 19.53 -26.66
N THR A 311 -10.64 20.48 -26.69
CA THR A 311 -10.53 21.63 -27.58
C THR A 311 -10.51 22.99 -26.90
N ASP A 312 -10.91 23.09 -25.62
CA ASP A 312 -11.01 24.41 -24.99
C ASP A 312 -10.71 24.43 -23.49
N TRP A 313 -10.07 25.51 -23.03
CA TRP A 313 -9.67 25.72 -21.63
C TRP A 313 -10.40 26.94 -21.07
N PRO A 314 -11.46 26.77 -20.29
CA PRO A 314 -12.27 27.89 -19.79
C PRO A 314 -11.54 28.77 -18.77
N ARG A 315 -10.43 28.29 -18.19
CA ARG A 315 -9.66 29.02 -17.19
C ARG A 315 -8.19 29.14 -17.57
N SER A 316 -7.54 30.22 -17.15
CA SER A 316 -6.10 30.38 -17.27
C SER A 316 -5.32 29.34 -16.43
N ILE A 317 -4.04 29.15 -16.74
CA ILE A 317 -3.16 28.28 -15.92
C ILE A 317 -3.11 28.78 -14.48
N ASP A 318 -3.00 30.12 -14.29
CA ASP A 318 -2.88 30.74 -12.97
C ASP A 318 -4.13 30.50 -12.12
N GLU A 319 -5.33 30.66 -12.68
CA GLU A 319 -6.59 30.40 -11.98
C GLU A 319 -6.72 28.91 -11.59
N THR A 320 -6.38 28.00 -12.51
CA THR A 320 -6.40 26.56 -12.21
C THR A 320 -5.41 26.16 -11.13
N VAL A 321 -4.20 26.71 -11.16
CA VAL A 321 -3.16 26.45 -10.15
C VAL A 321 -3.56 27.02 -8.80
N ALA A 322 -4.11 28.23 -8.74
CA ALA A 322 -4.55 28.87 -7.50
C ALA A 322 -5.67 28.03 -6.80
N GLU A 323 -6.66 27.56 -7.56
CA GLU A 323 -7.72 26.69 -7.05
C GLU A 323 -7.14 25.38 -6.49
N ARG A 324 -6.24 24.73 -7.21
CA ARG A 324 -5.60 23.48 -6.79
C ARG A 324 -4.70 23.65 -5.57
N ILE A 325 -4.03 24.80 -5.41
CA ILE A 325 -3.23 25.12 -4.22
C ILE A 325 -4.15 25.17 -2.99
N SER A 326 -5.24 25.93 -3.07
CA SER A 326 -6.17 26.12 -1.94
C SER A 326 -6.84 24.82 -1.48
N ALA A 327 -7.05 23.87 -2.38
CA ALA A 327 -7.61 22.55 -2.08
C ALA A 327 -6.60 21.59 -1.40
N ARG A 328 -5.30 21.91 -1.34
CA ARG A 328 -4.30 20.99 -0.76
C ARG A 328 -4.33 21.02 0.77
N PRO A 329 -4.38 19.84 1.44
CA PRO A 329 -4.38 19.76 2.91
C PRO A 329 -3.17 20.47 3.56
N THR A 330 -2.00 20.39 2.94
CA THR A 330 -0.79 21.10 3.40
C THR A 330 -0.96 22.61 3.37
N MET A 331 -1.63 23.14 2.34
CA MET A 331 -1.92 24.55 2.22
C MET A 331 -2.98 25.00 3.24
N GLN A 332 -4.02 24.19 3.44
CA GLN A 332 -5.04 24.44 4.45
C GLN A 332 -4.45 24.46 5.86
N ALA A 333 -3.53 23.53 6.17
CA ALA A 333 -2.83 23.51 7.44
C ALA A 333 -1.93 24.74 7.64
N ALA A 334 -1.19 25.15 6.60
CA ALA A 334 -0.36 26.36 6.65
C ALA A 334 -1.22 27.62 6.84
N ASN A 335 -2.37 27.68 6.16
CA ASN A 335 -3.35 28.75 6.30
C ASN A 335 -3.92 28.82 7.74
N SER A 336 -4.32 27.70 8.31
CA SER A 336 -4.83 27.64 9.69
C SER A 336 -3.77 28.07 10.73
N ARG A 337 -2.51 27.70 10.51
CA ARG A 337 -1.39 28.18 11.37
C ARG A 337 -1.22 29.69 11.26
N LEU A 338 -1.27 30.24 10.04
CA LEU A 338 -1.17 31.67 9.81
C LEU A 338 -2.36 32.41 10.47
N GLU A 339 -3.59 31.94 10.29
CA GLU A 339 -4.80 32.51 10.92
C GLU A 339 -4.70 32.52 12.44
N THR A 340 -4.26 31.43 13.04
CA THR A 340 -4.06 31.34 14.49
C THR A 340 -3.01 32.33 14.98
N ALA A 341 -1.88 32.42 14.28
CA ALA A 341 -0.78 33.30 14.67
C ALA A 341 -1.12 34.79 14.48
N VAL A 342 -1.81 35.14 13.41
CA VAL A 342 -2.29 36.50 13.14
C VAL A 342 -3.35 36.92 14.18
N SER A 343 -4.27 36.01 14.53
CA SER A 343 -5.29 36.29 15.55
C SER A 343 -4.71 36.54 16.96
N ALA A 344 -3.49 36.05 17.23
CA ALA A 344 -2.83 36.34 18.50
C ALA A 344 -2.23 37.74 18.60
N VAL A 345 -2.04 38.42 17.46
CA VAL A 345 -1.35 39.72 17.38
C VAL A 345 -2.30 40.88 17.14
N TRP A 346 -3.23 40.77 16.17
CA TRP A 346 -4.06 41.89 15.70
C TRP A 346 -5.51 41.77 16.12
N GLN A 347 -6.15 42.93 16.34
CA GLN A 347 -7.56 43.03 16.72
C GLN A 347 -8.50 42.62 15.57
N ASP A 348 -8.12 42.92 14.34
CA ASP A 348 -8.82 42.50 13.13
C ASP A 348 -7.96 41.55 12.31
N PRO A 349 -7.90 40.28 12.68
CA PRO A 349 -7.10 39.31 12.00
C PRO A 349 -7.55 39.06 10.55
N GLN A 350 -8.83 39.23 10.23
CA GLN A 350 -9.33 38.99 8.89
C GLN A 350 -8.85 40.07 7.90
N ALA A 351 -8.84 41.33 8.31
CA ALA A 351 -8.29 42.41 7.49
C ALA A 351 -6.78 42.19 7.21
N VAL A 352 -6.03 41.81 8.26
CA VAL A 352 -4.58 41.52 8.10
C VAL A 352 -4.35 40.32 7.18
N LEU A 353 -5.11 39.24 7.33
CA LEU A 353 -5.00 38.08 6.46
C LEU A 353 -5.35 38.38 5.01
N ALA A 354 -6.40 39.18 4.78
CA ALA A 354 -6.79 39.61 3.45
C ALA A 354 -5.66 40.41 2.77
N GLU A 355 -5.04 41.34 3.51
CA GLU A 355 -3.91 42.14 3.02
C GLU A 355 -2.67 41.27 2.74
N LEU A 356 -2.32 40.34 3.63
CA LEU A 356 -1.20 39.43 3.43
C LEU A 356 -1.40 38.53 2.20
N ARG A 357 -2.63 37.98 2.05
CA ARG A 357 -2.97 37.16 0.88
C ARG A 357 -2.92 38.01 -0.40
N ASN A 358 -3.46 39.22 -0.40
CA ASN A 358 -3.39 40.11 -1.55
C ASN A 358 -1.93 40.37 -1.99
N ARG A 359 -1.05 40.70 -1.07
CA ARG A 359 0.38 40.92 -1.36
C ARG A 359 1.06 39.69 -1.95
N ILE A 360 0.74 38.49 -1.44
CA ILE A 360 1.33 37.23 -1.90
C ILE A 360 0.71 36.76 -3.22
N GLU A 361 -0.61 36.80 -3.33
CA GLU A 361 -1.34 36.11 -4.39
C GLU A 361 -1.58 36.98 -5.62
N VAL A 362 -1.87 38.24 -5.40
CA VAL A 362 -2.19 39.21 -6.46
C VAL A 362 -0.95 40.02 -6.83
N GLU A 363 -0.29 40.64 -5.87
CA GLU A 363 0.89 41.49 -6.12
C GLU A 363 2.16 40.66 -6.33
N ARG A 364 2.14 39.35 -5.97
CA ARG A 364 3.27 38.42 -6.10
C ARG A 364 4.56 38.91 -5.41
N ARG A 365 4.40 39.66 -4.33
CA ARG A 365 5.56 40.19 -3.58
C ARG A 365 6.23 39.06 -2.77
N PRO A 366 7.56 39.08 -2.66
CA PRO A 366 8.29 38.15 -1.81
C PRO A 366 7.86 38.26 -0.35
N VAL A 367 7.56 37.17 0.30
CA VAL A 367 7.16 37.12 1.72
C VAL A 367 8.23 37.78 2.62
N SER A 368 9.51 37.65 2.27
CA SER A 368 10.63 38.24 3.01
C SER A 368 10.51 39.75 3.19
N GLU A 369 9.96 40.49 2.22
CA GLU A 369 9.84 41.94 2.28
C GLU A 369 8.90 42.36 3.41
N PHE A 370 7.70 41.86 3.43
CA PHE A 370 6.71 42.27 4.44
C PHE A 370 6.79 41.45 5.74
N ALA A 371 7.45 40.32 5.76
CA ALA A 371 7.83 39.64 7.00
C ALA A 371 8.81 40.47 7.83
N GLN A 372 9.75 41.19 7.17
CA GLN A 372 10.62 42.13 7.85
C GLN A 372 9.85 43.35 8.36
N GLU A 373 8.95 43.91 7.54
CA GLU A 373 8.07 45.00 7.94
C GLU A 373 7.21 44.62 9.17
N MET A 374 6.63 43.40 9.15
CA MET A 374 5.84 42.87 10.26
C MET A 374 6.66 42.78 11.56
N ARG A 375 7.95 42.43 11.48
CA ARG A 375 8.84 42.39 12.65
C ARG A 375 9.15 43.76 13.23
N THR A 376 9.38 44.72 12.36
CA THR A 376 9.86 46.03 12.77
C THR A 376 8.75 47.03 13.06
N ASN A 377 7.62 46.89 12.38
CA ASN A 377 6.47 47.76 12.52
C ASN A 377 5.13 46.97 12.36
N PRO A 378 4.77 46.09 13.32
CA PRO A 378 3.58 45.27 13.21
C PRO A 378 2.27 46.10 13.14
N GLU A 379 2.29 47.34 13.61
CA GLU A 379 1.15 48.27 13.54
C GLU A 379 0.83 48.73 12.11
N ALA A 380 1.78 48.62 11.18
CA ALA A 380 1.51 48.91 9.77
C ALA A 380 0.48 47.95 9.13
N PHE A 381 0.25 46.79 9.72
CA PHE A 381 -0.71 45.81 9.23
C PHE A 381 -2.07 45.90 9.91
N GLY A 382 -2.17 46.56 11.06
CA GLY A 382 -3.41 46.74 11.82
C GLY A 382 -3.19 47.02 13.29
N SER A 383 -4.27 47.33 13.99
CA SER A 383 -4.23 47.58 15.43
C SER A 383 -3.90 46.30 16.19
N LEU A 384 -2.89 46.35 17.06
CA LEU A 384 -2.52 45.23 17.93
C LEU A 384 -3.54 45.08 19.06
N HIS A 385 -3.65 43.87 19.62
CA HIS A 385 -4.38 43.67 20.87
C HIS A 385 -3.75 44.48 21.99
N GLY A 386 -4.60 44.98 22.89
CA GLY A 386 -4.20 45.82 24.03
C GLY A 386 -3.98 47.29 23.65
N ASN A 387 -3.58 48.07 24.63
CA ASN A 387 -3.46 49.52 24.52
C ASN A 387 -2.07 50.01 24.95
N ARG A 388 -1.66 51.15 24.38
CA ARG A 388 -0.51 51.89 24.80
C ARG A 388 -0.96 53.10 25.61
N SER A 389 -0.45 53.24 26.83
CA SER A 389 -0.82 54.38 27.69
C SER A 389 -0.25 55.68 27.13
N LEU A 390 -0.82 56.82 27.56
CA LEU A 390 -0.32 58.17 27.24
C LEU A 390 1.15 58.38 27.64
N PHE A 391 1.69 57.57 28.55
CA PHE A 391 3.09 57.60 28.98
C PHE A 391 3.98 56.55 28.27
N GLY A 392 3.46 55.94 27.17
CA GLY A 392 4.24 55.02 26.32
C GLY A 392 4.43 53.63 26.90
N ARG A 393 3.71 53.24 28.00
CA ARG A 393 3.73 51.88 28.54
C ARG A 393 2.67 51.02 27.88
N ASP A 394 3.06 49.84 27.48
CA ASP A 394 2.15 48.80 26.94
C ASP A 394 1.42 48.09 28.08
N ASP A 395 0.15 47.74 27.86
CA ASP A 395 -0.56 46.84 28.78
C ASP A 395 -0.18 45.38 28.53
N ALA A 396 -0.56 44.48 29.43
CA ALA A 396 -0.23 43.08 29.35
C ALA A 396 -0.74 42.37 28.07
N ALA A 397 -1.86 42.85 27.51
CA ALA A 397 -2.41 42.33 26.26
C ALA A 397 -1.54 42.73 25.07
N ARG A 398 -1.05 43.98 25.06
CA ARG A 398 -0.16 44.48 24.02
C ARG A 398 1.24 43.84 24.10
N GLU A 399 1.77 43.67 25.30
CA GLU A 399 3.04 42.94 25.50
C GLU A 399 2.93 41.51 24.95
N LYS A 400 1.83 40.82 25.23
CA LYS A 400 1.54 39.47 24.70
C LYS A 400 1.42 39.47 23.17
N ALA A 401 0.73 40.44 22.59
CA ALA A 401 0.59 40.60 21.15
C ALA A 401 1.96 40.80 20.48
N LEU A 402 2.79 41.72 21.02
CA LEU A 402 4.15 41.96 20.51
C LEU A 402 5.05 40.70 20.64
N ALA A 403 4.93 39.97 21.73
CA ALA A 403 5.66 38.71 21.93
C ALA A 403 5.22 37.62 20.93
N ALA A 404 4.01 37.68 20.39
CA ALA A 404 3.50 36.74 19.40
C ALA A 404 3.88 37.08 17.94
N VAL A 405 4.39 38.28 17.66
CA VAL A 405 4.81 38.71 16.30
C VAL A 405 5.81 37.73 15.66
N PRO A 406 6.84 37.23 16.35
CA PRO A 406 7.75 36.26 15.75
C PRO A 406 7.05 34.98 15.26
N LEU A 407 6.01 34.51 15.95
CA LEU A 407 5.22 33.34 15.54
C LEU A 407 4.38 33.66 14.30
N ALA A 408 3.79 34.86 14.22
CA ALA A 408 3.08 35.29 13.02
C ALA A 408 4.00 35.39 11.80
N VAL A 409 5.22 35.91 11.99
CA VAL A 409 6.25 35.95 10.94
C VAL A 409 6.67 34.55 10.50
N ALA A 410 6.88 33.63 11.46
CA ALA A 410 7.23 32.25 11.13
C ALA A 410 6.09 31.54 10.36
N ALA A 411 4.84 31.72 10.80
CA ALA A 411 3.69 31.15 10.11
C ALA A 411 3.48 31.75 8.70
N LEU A 412 3.78 33.04 8.53
CA LEU A 412 3.77 33.70 7.22
C LEU A 412 4.83 33.17 6.27
N HIS A 413 6.06 32.90 6.77
CA HIS A 413 7.09 32.26 5.99
C HIS A 413 6.70 30.85 5.58
N ASP A 414 6.16 30.05 6.51
CA ASP A 414 5.66 28.70 6.23
C ASP A 414 4.55 28.72 5.17
N TYR A 415 3.58 29.60 5.30
CA TYR A 415 2.53 29.81 4.30
C TYR A 415 3.11 30.14 2.92
N GLY A 416 4.03 31.10 2.84
CA GLY A 416 4.65 31.50 1.58
C GLY A 416 5.50 30.40 0.96
N GLN A 417 6.22 29.63 1.77
CA GLN A 417 7.06 28.52 1.31
C GLN A 417 6.21 27.35 0.78
N VAL A 418 5.20 26.92 1.53
CA VAL A 418 4.28 25.86 1.11
C VAL A 418 3.57 26.26 -0.18
N ARG A 419 3.04 27.49 -0.25
CA ARG A 419 2.37 28.01 -1.44
C ARG A 419 3.30 28.08 -2.64
N GLY A 420 4.53 28.57 -2.46
CA GLY A 420 5.53 28.70 -3.51
C GLY A 420 5.94 27.35 -4.10
N SER A 421 6.19 26.36 -3.25
CA SER A 421 6.51 25.01 -3.67
C SER A 421 5.36 24.39 -4.46
N LEU A 422 4.13 24.44 -3.92
CA LEU A 422 2.94 23.92 -4.60
C LEU A 422 2.67 24.62 -5.93
N ALA A 423 2.90 25.95 -6.01
CA ALA A 423 2.70 26.71 -7.22
C ALA A 423 3.63 26.27 -8.36
N VAL A 424 4.90 25.99 -8.04
CA VAL A 424 5.88 25.50 -9.03
C VAL A 424 5.48 24.13 -9.55
N ASP A 425 5.18 23.21 -8.65
CA ASP A 425 4.85 21.83 -9.03
C ASP A 425 3.53 21.76 -9.81
N LEU A 426 2.48 22.41 -9.31
CA LEU A 426 1.16 22.39 -9.96
C LEU A 426 1.15 23.16 -11.28
N ARG A 427 1.96 24.23 -11.42
CA ARG A 427 2.12 24.93 -12.70
C ARG A 427 2.79 24.05 -13.74
N ARG A 428 3.89 23.38 -13.39
CA ARG A 428 4.57 22.43 -14.28
C ARG A 428 3.65 21.32 -14.72
N ASP A 429 2.86 20.77 -13.79
CA ASP A 429 1.87 19.75 -14.09
C ASP A 429 0.78 20.26 -15.04
N GLU A 430 0.26 21.47 -14.83
CA GLU A 430 -0.78 22.07 -15.66
C GLU A 430 -0.26 22.44 -17.05
N GLU A 431 0.94 23.00 -17.17
CA GLU A 431 1.59 23.31 -18.44
C GLU A 431 1.85 22.03 -19.26
N ARG A 432 2.41 20.99 -18.59
CA ARG A 432 2.63 19.68 -19.20
C ARG A 432 1.32 19.07 -19.66
N PHE A 433 0.31 19.11 -18.82
CA PHE A 433 -1.03 18.62 -19.12
C PHE A 433 -1.63 19.32 -20.36
N ARG A 434 -1.62 20.67 -20.41
CA ARG A 434 -2.13 21.43 -21.55
C ARG A 434 -1.34 21.19 -22.84
N THR A 435 -0.03 20.99 -22.75
CA THR A 435 0.82 20.63 -23.89
C THR A 435 0.43 19.25 -24.42
N LEU A 436 0.33 18.26 -23.54
CA LEU A 436 -0.06 16.90 -23.90
C LEU A 436 -1.48 16.83 -24.47
N MET A 437 -2.38 17.71 -24.04
CA MET A 437 -3.75 17.76 -24.54
C MET A 437 -3.88 18.38 -25.92
N ARG A 438 -2.90 19.20 -26.36
CA ARG A 438 -2.86 19.78 -27.70
C ARG A 438 -2.34 18.79 -28.75
N GLU A 439 -1.58 17.78 -28.32
CA GLU A 439 -1.13 16.74 -29.22
C GLU A 439 -2.30 15.79 -29.53
N PRO A 440 -2.51 15.38 -30.80
CA PRO A 440 -3.52 14.39 -31.12
C PRO A 440 -3.23 13.11 -30.33
N VAL A 441 -4.27 12.54 -29.75
CA VAL A 441 -4.20 11.24 -29.09
C VAL A 441 -3.88 10.21 -30.16
N ASN A 442 -2.74 9.53 -30.07
CA ASN A 442 -2.41 8.46 -30.99
C ASN A 442 -3.53 7.42 -30.94
N ASP A 443 -4.24 7.28 -32.04
CA ASP A 443 -5.26 6.25 -32.16
C ASP A 443 -4.62 4.87 -32.01
N LEU A 444 -5.21 4.03 -31.17
CA LEU A 444 -4.81 2.62 -31.09
C LEU A 444 -5.01 1.93 -32.43
N SER A 445 -4.10 1.05 -32.81
CA SER A 445 -4.27 0.21 -33.99
C SER A 445 -5.56 -0.64 -33.90
N PRO A 446 -6.09 -1.11 -35.03
CA PRO A 446 -7.25 -2.00 -35.02
C PRO A 446 -7.04 -3.24 -34.13
N ALA A 447 -5.83 -3.81 -34.12
CA ALA A 447 -5.47 -4.96 -33.29
C ALA A 447 -5.49 -4.61 -31.79
N ALA A 448 -4.98 -3.44 -31.41
CA ALA A 448 -5.01 -2.99 -30.02
C ALA A 448 -6.44 -2.66 -29.57
N ARG A 449 -7.27 -2.05 -30.43
CA ARG A 449 -8.70 -1.80 -30.14
C ARG A 449 -9.48 -3.11 -29.98
N GLU A 450 -9.21 -4.10 -30.84
CA GLU A 450 -9.83 -5.43 -30.72
C GLU A 450 -9.41 -6.12 -29.43
N LEU A 451 -8.13 -6.04 -29.07
CA LEU A 451 -7.61 -6.58 -27.80
C LEU A 451 -8.31 -5.93 -26.61
N VAL A 452 -8.46 -4.59 -26.58
CA VAL A 452 -9.21 -3.88 -25.52
C VAL A 452 -10.65 -4.39 -25.45
N GLY A 453 -11.34 -4.51 -26.58
CA GLY A 453 -12.71 -5.00 -26.62
C GLY A 453 -12.85 -6.47 -26.17
N ARG A 454 -11.86 -7.31 -26.46
CA ARG A 454 -11.80 -8.70 -25.94
C ARG A 454 -11.53 -8.74 -24.45
N ILE A 455 -10.58 -7.94 -23.99
CA ILE A 455 -10.22 -7.79 -22.58
C ILE A 455 -11.43 -7.31 -21.76
N GLU A 456 -12.18 -6.34 -22.24
CA GLU A 456 -13.38 -5.82 -21.58
C GLU A 456 -14.50 -6.86 -21.46
N LYS A 457 -14.58 -7.79 -22.41
CA LYS A 457 -15.63 -8.82 -22.45
C LYS A 457 -15.24 -10.13 -21.79
N THR A 458 -13.96 -10.34 -21.47
CA THR A 458 -13.44 -11.61 -20.96
C THR A 458 -13.39 -11.60 -19.42
N PRO A 459 -14.00 -12.58 -18.74
CA PRO A 459 -13.86 -12.73 -17.30
C PRO A 459 -12.40 -12.83 -16.86
N ALA A 460 -12.08 -12.32 -15.67
CA ALA A 460 -10.71 -12.23 -15.17
C ALA A 460 -9.95 -13.58 -15.20
N HIS A 461 -10.63 -14.68 -14.91
CA HIS A 461 -10.05 -16.03 -14.90
C HIS A 461 -9.73 -16.62 -16.28
N GLU A 462 -10.31 -16.06 -17.37
CA GLU A 462 -10.08 -16.50 -18.75
C GLU A 462 -9.06 -15.63 -19.48
N LEU A 463 -8.61 -14.53 -18.89
CA LEU A 463 -7.70 -13.58 -19.51
C LEU A 463 -6.34 -14.18 -19.85
N GLY A 464 -5.84 -15.14 -19.09
CA GLY A 464 -4.63 -15.87 -19.38
C GLY A 464 -4.67 -16.60 -20.72
N ALA A 465 -5.84 -17.17 -21.08
CA ALA A 465 -6.04 -17.81 -22.38
C ALA A 465 -6.07 -16.80 -23.55
N VAL A 466 -6.61 -15.60 -23.32
CA VAL A 466 -6.65 -14.52 -24.31
C VAL A 466 -5.27 -13.91 -24.54
N LEU A 467 -4.49 -13.72 -23.48
CA LEU A 467 -3.17 -13.09 -23.52
C LEU A 467 -2.05 -14.07 -23.90
N GLY A 468 -2.26 -15.38 -23.73
CA GLY A 468 -1.28 -16.44 -24.06
C GLY A 468 -1.20 -16.77 -25.57
N GLN A 469 -2.10 -16.25 -26.39
CA GLN A 469 -2.06 -16.46 -27.85
C GLN A 469 -1.09 -15.46 -28.51
N GLY A 470 -0.07 -15.97 -29.19
CA GLY A 470 1.16 -15.27 -29.62
C GLY A 470 1.05 -13.95 -30.40
N ASP A 471 -0.11 -13.60 -30.98
CA ASP A 471 -0.29 -12.38 -31.81
C ASP A 471 -0.55 -11.10 -31.00
N HIS A 472 -0.65 -11.19 -29.66
CA HIS A 472 -1.09 -10.05 -28.85
C HIS A 472 0.04 -9.20 -28.26
N LYS A 473 1.31 -9.62 -28.37
CA LYS A 473 2.46 -8.90 -27.78
C LYS A 473 2.57 -7.46 -28.29
N GLN A 474 2.41 -7.25 -29.58
CA GLN A 474 2.50 -5.91 -30.17
C GLN A 474 1.31 -5.06 -29.73
N ALA A 475 0.10 -5.60 -29.81
CA ALA A 475 -1.12 -4.93 -29.36
C ALA A 475 -1.09 -4.60 -27.86
N LEU A 476 -0.52 -5.48 -27.03
CA LEU A 476 -0.34 -5.26 -25.60
C LEU A 476 0.68 -4.15 -25.33
N THR A 477 1.79 -4.10 -26.08
CA THR A 477 2.79 -3.03 -25.97
C THR A 477 2.20 -1.67 -26.35
N GLU A 478 1.39 -1.64 -27.40
CA GLU A 478 0.68 -0.44 -27.82
C GLU A 478 -0.36 0.02 -26.77
N LEU A 479 -1.10 -0.93 -26.20
CA LEU A 479 -2.04 -0.67 -25.11
C LEU A 479 -1.34 -0.15 -23.85
N ARG A 480 -0.18 -0.69 -23.50
CA ARG A 480 0.68 -0.16 -22.40
C ARG A 480 1.06 1.29 -22.65
N GLY A 481 1.53 1.59 -23.85
CA GLY A 481 1.88 2.96 -24.26
C GLY A 481 0.69 3.91 -24.18
N PHE A 482 -0.48 3.45 -24.63
CA PHE A 482 -1.72 4.20 -24.55
C PHE A 482 -2.17 4.46 -23.12
N ILE A 483 -2.17 3.45 -22.26
CA ILE A 483 -2.50 3.59 -20.82
C ILE A 483 -1.54 4.55 -20.13
N ALA A 484 -0.23 4.41 -20.38
CA ALA A 484 0.76 5.32 -19.83
C ALA A 484 0.51 6.77 -20.28
N ASN A 485 0.17 6.97 -21.53
CA ASN A 485 -0.16 8.28 -22.10
C ASN A 485 -1.45 8.88 -21.50
N ILE A 486 -2.51 8.08 -21.33
CA ILE A 486 -3.73 8.52 -20.63
C ILE A 486 -3.46 8.87 -19.18
N ARG A 487 -2.68 8.06 -18.47
CA ARG A 487 -2.28 8.33 -17.07
C ARG A 487 -1.46 9.60 -16.94
N ASP A 488 -0.50 9.81 -17.83
CA ASP A 488 0.30 11.04 -17.86
C ASP A 488 -0.56 12.28 -18.09
N ARG A 489 -1.63 12.16 -18.88
CA ARG A 489 -2.55 13.26 -19.22
C ARG A 489 -3.58 13.53 -18.13
N PHE A 490 -4.23 12.48 -17.63
CA PHE A 490 -5.42 12.56 -16.79
C PHE A 490 -5.21 11.96 -15.39
N GLY A 491 -4.04 11.40 -15.10
CA GLY A 491 -3.75 10.81 -13.80
C GLY A 491 -3.74 11.85 -12.69
N ALA A 492 -4.32 11.50 -11.55
CA ALA A 492 -4.14 12.27 -10.34
C ALA A 492 -2.66 12.20 -9.92
N PRO A 493 -2.04 13.30 -9.46
CA PRO A 493 -0.64 13.31 -9.07
C PRO A 493 -0.34 12.22 -8.04
N GLY A 494 0.58 11.33 -8.40
CA GLY A 494 0.96 10.21 -7.56
C GLY A 494 -0.11 9.09 -7.41
N SER A 495 -1.16 9.03 -8.23
CA SER A 495 -2.20 7.99 -8.22
C SER A 495 -2.18 7.19 -9.52
N LEU A 496 -2.65 5.95 -9.44
CA LEU A 496 -2.98 5.16 -10.62
C LEU A 496 -4.33 5.58 -11.24
N GLU A 497 -5.04 6.51 -10.60
CA GLU A 497 -6.36 6.96 -11.00
C GLU A 497 -6.34 8.18 -11.91
N LEU A 498 -7.46 8.37 -12.58
CA LEU A 498 -7.72 9.58 -13.34
C LEU A 498 -8.26 10.69 -12.44
N ASP A 499 -7.73 11.89 -12.63
CA ASP A 499 -8.24 13.10 -12.00
C ASP A 499 -9.58 13.49 -12.66
N ARG A 500 -10.68 13.36 -11.91
CA ARG A 500 -12.03 13.64 -12.43
C ARG A 500 -12.18 15.07 -12.93
N ASP A 501 -11.53 16.04 -12.29
CA ASP A 501 -11.61 17.43 -12.69
C ASP A 501 -10.84 17.69 -13.98
N ARG A 502 -9.70 17.03 -14.16
CA ARG A 502 -8.96 17.06 -15.42
C ARG A 502 -9.76 16.40 -16.52
N LEU A 503 -10.36 15.25 -16.22
CA LEU A 503 -11.16 14.51 -17.17
C LEU A 503 -12.40 15.29 -17.59
N SER A 504 -13.13 15.90 -16.64
CA SER A 504 -14.31 16.74 -16.92
C SER A 504 -13.97 17.96 -17.77
N ARG A 505 -12.82 18.57 -17.55
CA ARG A 505 -12.32 19.68 -18.37
C ARG A 505 -11.92 19.23 -19.77
N ALA A 506 -11.40 18.00 -19.87
CA ALA A 506 -10.99 17.41 -21.12
C ALA A 506 -12.17 16.97 -22.00
N ILE A 507 -13.30 16.64 -21.38
CA ILE A 507 -14.52 16.20 -22.05
C ILE A 507 -15.70 17.07 -21.58
N PRO A 508 -15.76 18.35 -22.00
CA PRO A 508 -16.68 19.33 -21.43
C PRO A 508 -18.16 18.99 -21.58
N ASN A 509 -18.52 18.13 -22.55
CA ASN A 509 -19.89 17.72 -22.84
C ASN A 509 -20.19 16.27 -22.42
N ALA A 510 -19.30 15.63 -21.67
CA ALA A 510 -19.56 14.28 -21.19
C ALA A 510 -20.48 14.32 -19.97
N SER A 511 -21.52 13.48 -19.96
CA SER A 511 -22.33 13.30 -18.77
C SER A 511 -21.49 12.66 -17.64
N PRO A 512 -21.88 12.84 -16.37
CA PRO A 512 -21.22 12.20 -15.23
C PRO A 512 -21.06 10.68 -15.43
N GLU A 513 -22.09 10.00 -15.96
CA GLU A 513 -22.07 8.57 -16.23
C GLU A 513 -21.02 8.20 -17.28
N ARG A 514 -20.82 9.07 -18.29
CA ARG A 514 -19.80 8.86 -19.32
C ARG A 514 -18.38 9.00 -18.78
N LEU A 515 -18.16 9.97 -17.90
CA LEU A 515 -16.88 10.16 -17.22
C LEU A 515 -16.57 8.98 -16.28
N GLU A 516 -17.59 8.50 -15.62
CA GLU A 516 -17.49 7.34 -14.71
C GLU A 516 -17.20 6.05 -15.48
N ALA A 517 -17.90 5.82 -16.59
CA ALA A 517 -17.65 4.69 -17.50
C ALA A 517 -16.22 4.73 -18.08
N PHE A 518 -15.72 5.92 -18.47
CA PHE A 518 -14.35 6.09 -18.91
C PHE A 518 -13.34 5.73 -17.81
N THR A 519 -13.55 6.23 -16.59
CA THR A 519 -12.68 5.96 -15.44
C THR A 519 -12.67 4.47 -15.09
N ALA A 520 -13.83 3.83 -15.08
CA ALA A 520 -13.96 2.40 -14.83
C ALA A 520 -13.28 1.55 -15.91
N GLY A 521 -13.47 1.90 -17.20
CA GLY A 521 -12.80 1.24 -18.33
C GLY A 521 -11.29 1.38 -18.27
N PHE A 522 -10.78 2.56 -17.91
CA PHE A 522 -9.36 2.81 -17.75
C PHE A 522 -8.75 1.98 -16.59
N SER A 523 -9.39 1.97 -15.42
CA SER A 523 -8.95 1.17 -14.26
C SER A 523 -8.93 -0.33 -14.60
N ARG A 524 -9.94 -0.81 -15.34
CA ARG A 524 -9.98 -2.19 -15.81
C ARG A 524 -8.84 -2.49 -16.79
N ALA A 525 -8.57 -1.60 -17.73
CA ALA A 525 -7.46 -1.76 -18.69
C ALA A 525 -6.09 -1.77 -17.99
N GLN A 526 -5.87 -0.90 -17.01
CA GLN A 526 -4.65 -0.90 -16.19
C GLN A 526 -4.45 -2.23 -15.46
N PHE A 527 -5.49 -2.71 -14.79
CA PHE A 527 -5.47 -3.98 -14.08
C PHE A 527 -5.08 -5.14 -15.00
N ILE A 528 -5.61 -5.17 -16.21
CA ILE A 528 -5.36 -6.23 -17.17
C ILE A 528 -3.93 -6.18 -17.71
N VAL A 529 -3.41 -4.98 -17.97
CA VAL A 529 -2.02 -4.81 -18.40
C VAL A 529 -1.06 -5.25 -17.31
N SER A 530 -1.30 -4.89 -16.06
CA SER A 530 -0.45 -5.32 -14.94
C SER A 530 -0.46 -6.85 -14.76
N ARG A 531 -1.60 -7.47 -15.00
CA ARG A 531 -1.76 -8.93 -14.93
C ARG A 531 -1.10 -9.66 -16.09
N ALA A 532 -1.15 -9.07 -17.29
CA ALA A 532 -0.41 -9.60 -18.44
C ALA A 532 1.11 -9.54 -18.22
N GLU A 533 1.59 -8.49 -17.56
CA GLU A 533 3.01 -8.35 -17.18
C GLU A 533 3.44 -9.44 -16.20
N SER A 534 2.64 -9.70 -15.19
CA SER A 534 2.89 -10.78 -14.23
C SER A 534 2.90 -12.15 -14.91
N PHE A 535 2.00 -12.40 -15.85
CA PHE A 535 1.96 -13.64 -16.63
C PHE A 535 3.16 -13.78 -17.59
N GLU A 536 3.57 -12.70 -18.28
CA GLU A 536 4.75 -12.71 -19.15
C GLU A 536 6.04 -12.93 -18.35
N GLN A 537 6.16 -12.33 -17.18
CA GLN A 537 7.29 -12.55 -16.26
C GLN A 537 7.35 -14.01 -15.79
N ALA A 538 6.22 -14.58 -15.38
CA ALA A 538 6.13 -15.96 -14.96
C ALA A 538 6.48 -16.94 -16.11
N ASN A 539 5.98 -16.70 -17.33
CA ASN A 539 6.33 -17.52 -18.51
C ASN A 539 7.79 -17.38 -18.94
N THR A 540 8.37 -16.19 -18.84
CA THR A 540 9.78 -15.95 -19.15
C THR A 540 10.68 -16.71 -18.17
N LEU A 541 10.31 -16.76 -16.90
CA LEU A 541 11.00 -17.55 -15.87
C LEU A 541 10.86 -19.07 -16.12
N GLN A 542 9.68 -19.56 -16.52
CA GLN A 542 9.48 -20.98 -16.86
C GLN A 542 10.28 -21.41 -18.09
N VAL A 543 10.35 -20.58 -19.12
CA VAL A 543 11.15 -20.86 -20.35
C VAL A 543 12.64 -20.85 -20.03
N ALA A 544 13.12 -19.91 -19.20
CA ALA A 544 14.51 -19.88 -18.75
C ALA A 544 14.88 -21.11 -17.91
N GLN A 545 13.99 -21.59 -17.06
CA GLN A 545 14.16 -22.82 -16.27
C GLN A 545 14.11 -24.08 -17.15
N GLY A 546 13.26 -24.12 -18.16
CA GLY A 546 13.19 -25.23 -19.14
C GLY A 546 14.47 -25.35 -19.98
N HIS A 547 15.10 -24.24 -20.35
CA HIS A 547 16.38 -24.24 -21.06
C HIS A 547 17.57 -24.67 -20.19
N GLN A 548 17.59 -24.36 -18.91
CA GLN A 548 18.61 -24.84 -17.98
C GLN A 548 18.51 -26.37 -17.75
N GLN A 549 17.31 -26.90 -17.60
CA GLN A 549 17.09 -28.35 -17.45
C GLN A 549 17.41 -29.14 -18.76
N GLY A 550 17.23 -28.55 -19.92
CA GLY A 550 17.61 -29.10 -21.20
C GLY A 550 19.13 -29.17 -21.37
N HIS A 551 19.88 -28.21 -20.83
CA HIS A 551 21.36 -28.18 -20.91
C HIS A 551 22.02 -29.13 -19.92
N GLU A 552 21.44 -29.42 -18.78
CA GLU A 552 21.95 -30.43 -17.83
C GLU A 552 21.70 -31.87 -18.30
N ARG A 553 20.56 -32.12 -18.99
CA ARG A 553 20.31 -33.45 -19.59
C ARG A 553 21.19 -33.77 -20.80
N GLY A 554 21.68 -32.75 -21.51
CA GLY A 554 22.61 -32.92 -22.63
C GLY A 554 24.03 -33.28 -22.22
N LYS A 555 24.45 -32.97 -20.98
CA LYS A 555 25.81 -33.29 -20.47
C LYS A 555 25.96 -34.67 -19.83
N THR A 556 24.88 -35.41 -19.63
CA THR A 556 24.90 -36.75 -19.01
C THR A 556 24.89 -37.88 -20.05
N PHE A 557 24.98 -37.59 -21.35
CA PHE A 557 25.02 -38.59 -22.42
C PHE A 557 26.36 -38.66 -23.20
N GLU A 558 27.39 -37.92 -22.74
CA GLU A 558 28.76 -38.07 -23.25
C GLU A 558 29.72 -38.31 -22.08
N MET A 559 29.68 -39.52 -21.50
CA MET A 559 30.77 -40.18 -20.81
C MET A 559 30.58 -41.68 -20.91
#